data_3ae91ed4aef179fbaa7027f5d4091b4a
#
_entry.id   3ae91ed4aef179fbaa7027f5d4091b4a
#
_cell.length_a   1.000
_cell.length_b   1.000
_cell.length_c   1.000
_cell.angle_alpha   90.00
_cell.angle_beta   90.00
_cell.angle_gamma   90.00
#
_symmetry.space_group_name_H-M   'P 1'
#
loop_
_entity.id
_entity.type
_entity.pdbx_description
1 polymer ?
#
loop_
_entity_poly.entity_id
_entity_poly.type
_entity_poly.pdbx_seq_one_letter_code
_entity_poly.pdbx_strand_id
1 'polypeptide(L)'
;MALPGWIRRRRISLTISLTTLSLLLLAKAAEPPRNWLQDPPERKEPVIASCPAISNPDPLMGPRTRMPGRWRGLAPVSPDLPIVVMAGHADSQNMDGSGTPGYAVDVLKQRPMDGRMRDELYWNFKVQQQIVQLGRQRGLNISGYTPPSLTIRNHRDPSTNWAQAKMRSERGDYILEIHFDAYSPYGFGSGLIPAINRNLNVVDESLAKAFGRFPRDFRGGLGGPRRGIGILEIGMLQGELETQLRDPIRSAETIQCLASRVVDALVRGVGRS
;
A
#
# COMPACT_ATOMS: atom_id res chain seq x y z
N MET A 1 69.48 -15.30 -3.12
CA MET A 1 70.15 -15.55 -1.85
C MET A 1 69.11 -16.00 -0.83
N ALA A 2 69.22 -17.27 -0.49
CA ALA A 2 69.04 -17.92 0.82
C ALA A 2 67.74 -17.66 1.63
N LEU A 3 66.85 -18.65 1.67
CA LEU A 3 66.15 -19.14 2.85
C LEU A 3 67.16 -19.58 3.92
N PRO A 4 66.88 -19.82 5.21
CA PRO A 4 65.86 -20.78 5.68
C PRO A 4 65.22 -20.48 7.07
N GLY A 5 64.36 -21.40 7.53
CA GLY A 5 64.20 -21.67 8.94
C GLY A 5 62.87 -22.25 9.43
N TRP A 6 62.77 -23.57 9.36
CA TRP A 6 61.87 -24.45 10.08
C TRP A 6 61.83 -24.22 11.60
N ILE A 7 60.63 -24.34 12.25
CA ILE A 7 60.48 -25.00 13.55
C ILE A 7 59.11 -25.70 13.62
N ARG A 8 59.17 -27.04 13.72
CA ARG A 8 58.16 -28.00 14.17
C ARG A 8 58.00 -27.94 15.67
N ARG A 9 56.81 -28.20 16.17
CA ARG A 9 56.44 -29.03 17.36
C ARG A 9 55.13 -28.53 17.94
N ARG A 10 54.22 -29.28 18.53
CA ARG A 10 54.02 -30.73 18.82
C ARG A 10 52.54 -30.92 19.07
N ARG A 11 52.03 -32.06 18.67
CA ARG A 11 50.72 -32.57 19.09
C ARG A 11 50.79 -32.99 20.56
N ILE A 12 49.77 -32.58 21.34
CA ILE A 12 49.49 -33.21 22.62
C ILE A 12 48.04 -33.71 22.52
N SER A 13 47.88 -35.04 22.43
CA SER A 13 46.63 -35.71 22.63
C SER A 13 46.38 -35.83 24.11
N LEU A 14 45.26 -35.33 24.60
CA LEU A 14 44.76 -35.65 25.94
C LEU A 14 43.46 -36.39 25.78
N THR A 15 43.50 -37.70 25.94
CA THR A 15 42.38 -38.59 26.16
C THR A 15 41.94 -38.45 27.59
N ILE A 16 40.72 -37.93 27.82
CA ILE A 16 40.05 -38.00 29.12
C ILE A 16 38.84 -38.89 28.95
N SER A 17 38.96 -40.08 29.51
CA SER A 17 37.84 -41.03 29.72
C SER A 17 37.04 -40.55 30.93
N LEU A 18 35.76 -40.25 30.74
CA LEU A 18 34.82 -40.05 31.84
C LEU A 18 33.64 -41.00 31.66
N THR A 19 33.62 -41.99 32.49
CA THR A 19 32.45 -42.81 32.81
C THR A 19 31.45 -41.96 33.57
N THR A 20 30.32 -41.65 33.00
CA THR A 20 29.20 -41.02 33.70
C THR A 20 28.10 -42.00 33.96
N LEU A 21 27.88 -42.23 35.25
CA LEU A 21 26.82 -42.96 35.90
C LEU A 21 25.45 -42.29 35.58
N SER A 22 24.58 -42.99 34.85
CA SER A 22 23.23 -42.54 34.58
C SER A 22 22.31 -42.79 35.78
N LEU A 23 21.99 -41.75 36.53
CA LEU A 23 20.84 -41.74 37.45
C LEU A 23 19.58 -41.34 36.69
N LEU A 24 18.72 -42.28 36.38
CA LEU A 24 17.35 -42.03 35.93
C LEU A 24 16.51 -41.55 37.12
N LEU A 25 16.33 -40.25 37.28
CA LEU A 25 15.26 -39.68 38.10
C LEU A 25 13.99 -39.59 37.26
N LEU A 26 13.07 -40.53 37.48
CA LEU A 26 11.69 -40.42 37.01
C LEU A 26 10.98 -39.27 37.75
N ALA A 27 11.05 -38.06 37.16
CA ALA A 27 10.17 -36.97 37.57
C ALA A 27 8.76 -37.28 37.03
N LYS A 28 7.82 -37.65 37.91
CA LYS A 28 6.38 -37.64 37.57
C LYS A 28 6.04 -36.19 37.19
N ALA A 29 5.79 -35.97 35.91
CA ALA A 29 5.20 -34.72 35.44
C ALA A 29 3.81 -34.60 36.08
N ALA A 30 3.64 -33.60 36.93
CA ALA A 30 2.33 -33.20 37.43
C ALA A 30 1.54 -32.68 36.22
N GLU A 31 0.37 -33.29 35.92
CA GLU A 31 -0.54 -32.78 34.93
C GLU A 31 -0.94 -31.32 35.33
N PRO A 32 -0.88 -30.33 34.42
CA PRO A 32 -1.38 -29.01 34.73
C PRO A 32 -2.89 -29.06 34.96
N PRO A 33 -3.42 -28.26 35.87
CA PRO A 33 -4.86 -28.26 36.17
C PRO A 33 -5.66 -27.97 34.89
N ARG A 34 -6.71 -28.75 34.66
CA ARG A 34 -7.58 -28.75 33.44
C ARG A 34 -8.37 -27.46 33.20
N ASN A 35 -8.05 -26.34 33.82
CA ASN A 35 -8.76 -25.07 33.66
C ASN A 35 -8.18 -24.09 32.61
N TRP A 36 -7.24 -24.56 31.76
CA TRP A 36 -6.65 -23.74 30.67
C TRP A 36 -7.28 -23.95 29.30
N LEU A 37 -8.29 -24.84 29.22
CA LEU A 37 -9.11 -25.04 28.02
C LEU A 37 -10.44 -24.29 28.15
N GLN A 38 -10.41 -23.02 28.53
CA GLN A 38 -11.47 -22.15 28.10
C GLN A 38 -11.13 -21.83 26.62
N ASP A 39 -12.02 -22.29 25.74
CA ASP A 39 -11.96 -21.89 24.33
C ASP A 39 -11.69 -20.39 24.26
N PRO A 40 -10.71 -19.94 23.44
CA PRO A 40 -10.48 -18.51 23.27
C PRO A 40 -11.83 -17.90 22.89
N PRO A 41 -12.21 -16.74 23.47
CA PRO A 41 -13.49 -16.13 23.20
C PRO A 41 -13.65 -16.10 21.68
N GLU A 42 -14.76 -16.69 21.22
CA GLU A 42 -15.13 -16.76 19.79
C GLU A 42 -14.87 -15.38 19.19
N ARG A 43 -13.83 -15.28 18.39
CA ARG A 43 -13.47 -14.02 17.75
C ARG A 43 -14.61 -13.75 16.78
N LYS A 44 -15.63 -12.99 17.23
CA LYS A 44 -16.71 -12.53 16.37
C LYS A 44 -16.02 -11.89 15.17
N GLU A 45 -16.12 -12.55 14.03
CA GLU A 45 -15.69 -11.92 12.78
C GLU A 45 -16.36 -10.55 12.74
N PRO A 46 -15.62 -9.48 12.48
CA PRO A 46 -16.24 -8.17 12.38
C PRO A 46 -17.32 -8.29 11.31
N VAL A 47 -18.56 -7.99 11.69
CA VAL A 47 -19.65 -7.87 10.73
C VAL A 47 -19.21 -6.82 9.74
N ILE A 48 -18.74 -7.24 8.57
CA ILE A 48 -18.35 -6.33 7.50
C ILE A 48 -19.67 -5.68 7.07
N ALA A 49 -19.92 -4.48 7.55
CA ALA A 49 -21.02 -3.68 7.05
C ALA A 49 -20.89 -3.61 5.54
N SER A 50 -21.98 -3.81 4.82
CA SER A 50 -21.96 -3.86 3.36
C SER A 50 -21.46 -2.51 2.83
N CYS A 51 -20.32 -2.54 2.12
CA CYS A 51 -19.80 -1.32 1.53
C CYS A 51 -20.79 -0.72 0.53
N PRO A 52 -20.94 0.61 0.49
CA PRO A 52 -21.88 1.26 -0.42
C PRO A 52 -21.63 0.89 -1.87
N ALA A 53 -22.71 0.71 -2.63
CA ALA A 53 -22.61 0.44 -4.06
C ALA A 53 -21.98 1.63 -4.82
N ILE A 54 -21.33 1.32 -5.93
CA ILE A 54 -20.72 2.33 -6.80
C ILE A 54 -21.81 3.14 -7.50
N SER A 55 -21.78 4.46 -7.35
CA SER A 55 -22.71 5.39 -8.01
C SER A 55 -21.98 6.71 -8.39
N ASN A 56 -22.71 7.71 -8.85
CA ASN A 56 -22.17 9.04 -9.11
C ASN A 56 -23.25 10.12 -8.84
N PRO A 57 -23.10 10.94 -7.78
CA PRO A 57 -22.00 10.90 -6.84
C PRO A 57 -21.97 9.60 -6.02
N ASP A 58 -20.78 9.19 -5.64
CA ASP A 58 -20.60 7.98 -4.85
C ASP A 58 -20.75 8.30 -3.35
N PRO A 59 -21.54 7.52 -2.59
CA PRO A 59 -21.77 7.80 -1.17
C PRO A 59 -20.51 7.66 -0.30
N LEU A 60 -19.51 6.90 -0.76
CA LEU A 60 -18.25 6.72 -0.05
C LEU A 60 -17.19 7.73 -0.48
N MET A 61 -17.02 7.91 -1.80
CA MET A 61 -15.89 8.68 -2.36
C MET A 61 -16.28 10.09 -2.82
N GLY A 62 -17.59 10.39 -2.91
CA GLY A 62 -18.07 11.64 -3.47
C GLY A 62 -18.11 11.63 -5.01
N PRO A 63 -18.00 12.79 -5.67
CA PRO A 63 -18.12 12.90 -7.11
C PRO A 63 -16.91 12.32 -7.84
N ARG A 64 -17.17 11.70 -8.99
CA ARG A 64 -16.11 11.35 -9.95
C ARG A 64 -15.52 12.61 -10.58
N THR A 65 -14.38 12.44 -11.21
CA THR A 65 -13.68 13.58 -11.83
C THR A 65 -14.57 14.39 -12.75
N ARG A 66 -14.53 15.72 -12.57
CA ARG A 66 -15.18 16.69 -13.46
C ARG A 66 -14.48 16.86 -14.82
N MET A 67 -13.31 16.21 -14.99
CA MET A 67 -12.55 16.18 -16.24
C MET A 67 -12.43 14.75 -16.77
N PRO A 68 -13.51 14.16 -17.34
CA PRO A 68 -13.48 12.76 -17.75
C PRO A 68 -12.61 12.55 -19.00
N GLY A 69 -11.71 11.57 -18.93
CA GLY A 69 -10.94 11.08 -20.07
C GLY A 69 -11.74 10.18 -20.99
N ARG A 70 -11.24 9.97 -22.22
CA ARG A 70 -11.90 9.15 -23.26
C ARG A 70 -11.13 7.87 -23.63
N TRP A 71 -9.97 7.62 -23.00
CA TRP A 71 -9.15 6.45 -23.28
C TRP A 71 -9.84 5.13 -22.86
N ARG A 72 -9.34 4.03 -23.42
CA ARG A 72 -9.73 2.67 -23.05
C ARG A 72 -8.47 1.86 -22.76
N GLY A 73 -8.54 1.04 -21.73
CA GLY A 73 -7.49 0.08 -21.40
C GLY A 73 -7.85 -1.29 -21.96
N LEU A 74 -7.21 -1.67 -23.07
CA LEU A 74 -7.56 -2.90 -23.81
C LEU A 74 -6.43 -3.92 -23.83
N ALA A 75 -5.20 -3.53 -23.53
CA ALA A 75 -4.09 -4.47 -23.55
C ALA A 75 -4.30 -5.57 -22.47
N PRO A 76 -4.22 -6.85 -22.85
CA PRO A 76 -4.33 -7.95 -21.89
C PRO A 76 -3.16 -7.94 -20.90
N VAL A 77 -3.36 -8.55 -19.74
CA VAL A 77 -2.32 -8.76 -18.74
C VAL A 77 -2.32 -10.22 -18.27
N SER A 78 -1.21 -10.65 -17.68
CA SER A 78 -1.16 -11.94 -16.99
C SER A 78 -2.03 -11.93 -15.75
N PRO A 79 -2.74 -13.02 -15.41
CA PRO A 79 -3.39 -13.18 -14.11
C PRO A 79 -2.43 -13.08 -12.92
N ASP A 80 -1.14 -13.35 -13.12
CA ASP A 80 -0.08 -13.25 -12.13
C ASP A 80 0.72 -11.94 -12.22
N LEU A 81 0.16 -10.92 -12.88
CA LEU A 81 0.78 -9.60 -13.01
C LEU A 81 1.27 -9.09 -11.64
N PRO A 82 2.57 -8.79 -11.48
CA PRO A 82 3.06 -8.17 -10.27
C PRO A 82 2.47 -6.77 -10.12
N ILE A 83 1.85 -6.50 -8.97
CA ILE A 83 1.24 -5.21 -8.65
C ILE A 83 1.99 -4.60 -7.48
N VAL A 84 2.44 -3.36 -7.63
CA VAL A 84 3.08 -2.61 -6.56
C VAL A 84 2.21 -1.41 -6.20
N VAL A 85 1.77 -1.35 -4.94
CA VAL A 85 0.96 -0.24 -4.44
C VAL A 85 1.86 0.70 -3.64
N MET A 86 1.80 1.99 -3.95
CA MET A 86 2.56 3.05 -3.32
C MET A 86 1.60 4.06 -2.68
N ALA A 87 2.03 4.71 -1.60
CA ALA A 87 1.35 5.89 -1.07
C ALA A 87 1.90 7.13 -1.76
N GLY A 88 1.05 7.95 -2.34
CA GLY A 88 1.43 9.22 -2.92
C GLY A 88 2.05 10.15 -1.86
N HIS A 89 3.03 10.97 -2.27
CA HIS A 89 3.72 11.93 -1.40
C HIS A 89 4.53 11.33 -0.25
N ALA A 90 4.83 10.03 -0.28
CA ALA A 90 5.50 9.33 0.83
C ALA A 90 6.95 9.78 1.05
N ASP A 91 7.57 10.43 0.08
CA ASP A 91 8.96 10.92 0.11
C ASP A 91 9.08 12.43 -0.08
N SER A 92 7.97 13.17 -0.16
CA SER A 92 7.96 14.60 -0.49
C SER A 92 7.42 15.52 0.61
N GLN A 93 7.31 15.04 1.85
CA GLN A 93 6.82 15.87 2.95
C GLN A 93 7.77 17.05 3.22
N ASN A 94 7.21 18.20 3.59
CA ASN A 94 7.94 19.45 3.77
C ASN A 94 8.67 19.96 2.50
N MET A 95 8.15 19.60 1.33
CA MET A 95 8.58 20.06 0.01
C MET A 95 7.37 20.50 -0.79
N ASP A 96 7.63 21.20 -1.92
CA ASP A 96 6.57 21.48 -2.88
C ASP A 96 5.96 20.17 -3.40
N GLY A 97 4.63 20.11 -3.47
CA GLY A 97 3.94 18.90 -3.89
C GLY A 97 3.81 17.84 -2.81
N SER A 98 3.83 18.21 -1.53
CA SER A 98 3.69 17.27 -0.39
C SER A 98 2.26 16.77 -0.13
N GLY A 99 1.33 17.02 -1.05
CA GLY A 99 -0.06 16.59 -0.92
C GLY A 99 -0.96 17.63 -0.25
N THR A 100 -2.25 17.30 -0.09
CA THR A 100 -3.21 18.19 0.56
C THR A 100 -3.27 17.95 2.08
N PRO A 101 -3.45 19.01 2.89
CA PRO A 101 -3.75 18.85 4.31
C PRO A 101 -5.20 18.39 4.55
N GLY A 102 -6.06 18.39 3.51
CA GLY A 102 -7.49 18.17 3.63
C GLY A 102 -8.26 19.41 4.10
N TYR A 103 -9.58 19.40 3.89
CA TYR A 103 -10.47 20.51 4.25
C TYR A 103 -10.53 20.71 5.78
N ALA A 104 -10.57 19.64 6.53
CA ALA A 104 -10.64 19.67 7.98
C ALA A 104 -9.45 20.42 8.61
N VAL A 105 -8.24 20.18 8.10
CA VAL A 105 -7.03 20.83 8.62
C VAL A 105 -6.88 22.25 8.08
N ASP A 106 -7.04 22.41 6.77
CA ASP A 106 -6.73 23.70 6.13
C ASP A 106 -7.83 24.75 6.36
N VAL A 107 -9.09 24.35 6.24
CA VAL A 107 -10.22 25.29 6.36
C VAL A 107 -10.79 25.30 7.77
N LEU A 108 -11.08 24.14 8.35
CA LEU A 108 -11.68 24.04 9.68
C LEU A 108 -10.66 24.14 10.81
N LYS A 109 -9.37 24.26 10.51
CA LYS A 109 -8.27 24.41 11.47
C LYS A 109 -8.19 23.28 12.51
N GLN A 110 -8.65 22.09 12.15
CA GLN A 110 -8.49 20.90 12.98
C GLN A 110 -7.02 20.45 13.02
N ARG A 111 -6.67 19.66 14.01
CA ARG A 111 -5.33 19.09 14.10
C ARG A 111 -5.13 18.06 12.98
N PRO A 112 -3.94 18.01 12.35
CA PRO A 112 -3.62 16.94 11.41
C PRO A 112 -3.64 15.58 12.10
N MET A 113 -3.89 14.50 11.36
CA MET A 113 -3.88 13.13 11.87
C MET A 113 -2.50 12.72 12.40
N ASP A 114 -1.44 13.22 11.77
CA ASP A 114 -0.05 13.08 12.22
C ASP A 114 0.72 14.38 11.90
N GLY A 115 1.32 15.00 12.93
CA GLY A 115 2.03 16.27 12.78
C GLY A 115 3.29 16.21 11.90
N ARG A 116 3.74 15.01 11.50
CA ARG A 116 4.91 14.80 10.63
C ARG A 116 4.58 14.83 9.15
N MET A 117 3.29 14.73 8.78
CA MET A 117 2.86 14.60 7.39
C MET A 117 1.50 15.25 7.14
N ARG A 118 1.19 15.51 5.87
CA ARG A 118 -0.15 15.92 5.44
C ARG A 118 -1.15 14.80 5.65
N ASP A 119 -2.42 15.15 5.88
CA ASP A 119 -3.48 14.16 6.08
C ASP A 119 -3.67 13.26 4.86
N GLU A 120 -3.47 13.76 3.65
CA GLU A 120 -3.48 12.93 2.44
C GLU A 120 -2.49 11.77 2.56
N LEU A 121 -1.23 12.03 2.91
CA LEU A 121 -0.25 10.94 3.06
C LEU A 121 -0.63 9.98 4.18
N TYR A 122 -1.14 10.49 5.29
CA TYR A 122 -1.60 9.63 6.40
C TYR A 122 -2.65 8.62 5.92
N TRP A 123 -3.63 9.08 5.15
CA TRP A 123 -4.69 8.20 4.63
C TRP A 123 -4.19 7.33 3.48
N ASN A 124 -3.31 7.85 2.62
CA ASN A 124 -2.66 7.06 1.56
C ASN A 124 -1.97 5.82 2.13
N PHE A 125 -1.22 5.96 3.24
CA PHE A 125 -0.59 4.81 3.90
C PHE A 125 -1.61 3.81 4.44
N LYS A 126 -2.67 4.27 5.07
CA LYS A 126 -3.71 3.39 5.63
C LYS A 126 -4.41 2.59 4.53
N VAL A 127 -4.80 3.25 3.46
CA VAL A 127 -5.46 2.61 2.32
C VAL A 127 -4.49 1.68 1.58
N GLN A 128 -3.24 2.08 1.33
CA GLN A 128 -2.21 1.23 0.74
C GLN A 128 -2.03 -0.08 1.50
N GLN A 129 -1.84 0.00 2.82
CA GLN A 129 -1.65 -1.18 3.68
C GLN A 129 -2.84 -2.14 3.57
N GLN A 130 -4.06 -1.59 3.62
CA GLN A 130 -5.28 -2.38 3.54
C GLN A 130 -5.47 -3.01 2.14
N ILE A 131 -5.15 -2.29 1.05
CA ILE A 131 -5.16 -2.84 -0.31
C ILE A 131 -4.20 -4.02 -0.44
N VAL A 132 -2.97 -3.88 0.05
CA VAL A 132 -1.97 -4.96 -0.02
C VAL A 132 -2.41 -6.19 0.78
N GLN A 133 -2.95 -5.97 1.99
CA GLN A 133 -3.45 -7.06 2.82
C GLN A 133 -4.59 -7.82 2.13
N LEU A 134 -5.63 -7.10 1.71
CA LEU A 134 -6.81 -7.70 1.04
C LEU A 134 -6.45 -8.32 -0.31
N GLY A 135 -5.59 -7.65 -1.08
CA GLY A 135 -5.16 -8.17 -2.38
C GLY A 135 -4.43 -9.51 -2.25
N ARG A 136 -3.58 -9.69 -1.23
CA ARG A 136 -2.94 -10.99 -0.93
C ARG A 136 -3.96 -12.05 -0.55
N GLN A 137 -4.96 -11.70 0.28
CA GLN A 137 -6.04 -12.61 0.65
C GLN A 137 -6.87 -13.05 -0.56
N ARG A 138 -7.01 -12.19 -1.56
CA ARG A 138 -7.69 -12.46 -2.84
C ARG A 138 -6.76 -13.09 -3.90
N GLY A 139 -5.56 -13.52 -3.51
CA GLY A 139 -4.61 -14.23 -4.36
C GLY A 139 -3.89 -13.36 -5.40
N LEU A 140 -3.92 -12.03 -5.31
CA LEU A 140 -3.15 -11.15 -6.20
C LEU A 140 -1.64 -11.25 -5.90
N ASN A 141 -0.83 -11.17 -6.94
CA ASN A 141 0.62 -10.97 -6.82
C ASN A 141 0.89 -9.48 -6.50
N ILE A 142 0.66 -9.10 -5.24
CA ILE A 142 0.64 -7.71 -4.80
C ILE A 142 1.60 -7.44 -3.66
N SER A 143 2.29 -6.31 -3.73
CA SER A 143 3.19 -5.81 -2.69
C SER A 143 3.03 -4.31 -2.48
N GLY A 144 3.47 -3.81 -1.33
CA GLY A 144 3.57 -2.38 -1.06
C GLY A 144 5.01 -1.92 -1.18
N TYR A 145 5.21 -0.64 -1.52
CA TYR A 145 6.47 0.04 -1.39
C TYR A 145 6.30 1.30 -0.53
N THR A 146 7.25 1.51 0.38
CA THR A 146 7.33 2.71 1.23
C THR A 146 8.77 3.20 1.23
N PRO A 147 9.03 4.47 0.87
CA PRO A 147 10.35 5.07 0.97
C PRO A 147 10.89 5.06 2.40
N PRO A 148 12.21 5.03 2.60
CA PRO A 148 12.82 4.98 3.94
C PRO A 148 12.70 6.29 4.73
N SER A 149 12.32 7.39 4.07
CA SER A 149 12.15 8.71 4.68
C SER A 149 10.95 9.44 4.09
N LEU A 150 10.24 10.19 4.92
CA LEU A 150 9.13 11.05 4.51
C LEU A 150 9.59 12.24 3.64
N THR A 151 10.90 12.56 3.64
CA THR A 151 11.48 13.65 2.86
C THR A 151 12.76 13.19 2.22
N ILE A 152 12.78 13.03 0.90
CA ILE A 152 13.96 12.70 0.11
C ILE A 152 14.18 13.83 -0.89
N ARG A 153 15.08 14.78 -0.55
CA ARG A 153 15.32 15.99 -1.36
C ARG A 153 16.03 15.70 -2.68
N ASN A 154 16.82 14.64 -2.73
CA ASN A 154 17.48 14.22 -3.95
C ASN A 154 16.51 13.41 -4.82
N HIS A 155 15.91 14.03 -5.82
CA HIS A 155 14.98 13.37 -6.75
C HIS A 155 15.62 12.23 -7.60
N ARG A 156 16.96 12.09 -7.58
CA ARG A 156 17.70 11.00 -8.23
C ARG A 156 17.97 9.83 -7.27
N ASP A 157 17.60 9.97 -6.01
CA ASP A 157 17.76 8.89 -5.02
C ASP A 157 16.94 7.66 -5.48
N PRO A 158 17.56 6.48 -5.57
CA PRO A 158 16.90 5.28 -6.02
C PRO A 158 15.77 4.80 -5.10
N SER A 159 15.70 5.31 -3.87
CA SER A 159 14.64 4.98 -2.91
C SER A 159 13.42 5.89 -2.98
N THR A 160 13.36 6.84 -3.90
CA THR A 160 12.13 7.62 -4.11
C THR A 160 11.01 6.77 -4.72
N ASN A 161 9.74 7.14 -4.46
CA ASN A 161 8.60 6.52 -5.14
C ASN A 161 8.80 6.52 -6.66
N TRP A 162 9.22 7.63 -7.23
CA TRP A 162 9.39 7.77 -8.67
C TRP A 162 10.51 6.89 -9.25
N ALA A 163 11.65 6.78 -8.56
CA ALA A 163 12.74 5.92 -9.00
C ALA A 163 12.34 4.44 -8.94
N GLN A 164 11.71 4.03 -7.85
CA GLN A 164 11.21 2.67 -7.68
C GLN A 164 10.10 2.34 -8.67
N ALA A 165 9.17 3.27 -8.91
CA ALA A 165 8.12 3.08 -9.90
C ALA A 165 8.69 2.86 -11.30
N LYS A 166 9.63 3.73 -11.73
CA LYS A 166 10.28 3.61 -13.04
C LYS A 166 10.97 2.26 -13.19
N MET A 167 11.82 1.90 -12.23
CA MET A 167 12.57 0.64 -12.26
C MET A 167 11.64 -0.59 -12.33
N ARG A 168 10.57 -0.60 -11.55
CA ARG A 168 9.62 -1.72 -11.49
C ARG A 168 8.71 -1.78 -12.72
N SER A 169 8.22 -0.63 -13.19
CA SER A 169 7.44 -0.55 -14.43
C SER A 169 8.23 -1.04 -15.65
N GLU A 170 9.54 -0.76 -15.71
CA GLU A 170 10.43 -1.25 -16.76
C GLU A 170 10.63 -2.77 -16.71
N ARG A 171 10.39 -3.42 -15.58
CA ARG A 171 10.37 -4.89 -15.42
C ARG A 171 9.01 -5.53 -15.74
N GLY A 172 7.99 -4.71 -15.99
CA GLY A 172 6.64 -5.16 -16.27
C GLY A 172 5.66 -5.15 -15.10
N ASP A 173 6.07 -4.64 -13.93
CA ASP A 173 5.16 -4.50 -12.80
C ASP A 173 4.10 -3.42 -13.09
N TYR A 174 2.88 -3.63 -12.60
CA TYR A 174 1.83 -2.62 -12.57
C TYR A 174 1.99 -1.75 -11.32
N ILE A 175 2.22 -0.46 -11.51
CA ILE A 175 2.43 0.48 -10.40
C ILE A 175 1.17 1.28 -10.18
N LEU A 176 0.61 1.20 -8.96
CA LEU A 176 -0.54 1.95 -8.51
C LEU A 176 -0.15 2.86 -7.34
N GLU A 177 -0.30 4.15 -7.50
CA GLU A 177 -0.06 5.12 -6.43
C GLU A 177 -1.40 5.66 -5.92
N ILE A 178 -1.61 5.56 -4.61
CA ILE A 178 -2.85 5.98 -3.95
C ILE A 178 -2.75 7.43 -3.51
N HIS A 179 -3.75 8.21 -3.88
CA HIS A 179 -3.89 9.62 -3.54
C HIS A 179 -5.31 9.93 -3.05
N PHE A 180 -5.44 11.00 -2.30
CA PHE A 180 -6.69 11.71 -2.10
C PHE A 180 -6.56 13.10 -2.72
N ASP A 181 -7.51 13.43 -3.59
CA ASP A 181 -7.50 14.72 -4.28
C ASP A 181 -7.76 15.88 -3.31
N ALA A 182 -7.33 17.05 -3.68
CA ALA A 182 -7.55 18.25 -2.88
C ALA A 182 -9.06 18.53 -2.71
N TYR A 183 -9.40 19.31 -1.70
CA TYR A 183 -10.76 19.80 -1.50
C TYR A 183 -11.13 20.89 -2.53
N SER A 184 -12.44 21.15 -2.67
CA SER A 184 -12.98 22.19 -3.57
C SER A 184 -12.49 23.61 -3.19
N PRO A 185 -12.18 24.49 -4.15
CA PRO A 185 -12.37 24.35 -5.60
C PRO A 185 -11.19 23.69 -6.34
N TYR A 186 -10.15 23.27 -5.64
CA TYR A 186 -8.88 22.82 -6.21
C TYR A 186 -8.92 21.38 -6.72
N GLY A 187 -9.66 20.50 -6.04
CA GLY A 187 -9.81 19.10 -6.40
C GLY A 187 -10.71 18.89 -7.63
N PHE A 188 -10.54 17.75 -8.25
CA PHE A 188 -11.25 17.36 -9.48
C PHE A 188 -12.19 16.17 -9.25
N GLY A 189 -12.04 15.41 -8.18
CA GLY A 189 -12.84 14.25 -7.83
C GLY A 189 -12.11 12.91 -7.99
N SER A 190 -12.81 11.80 -7.79
CA SER A 190 -12.21 10.47 -7.88
C SER A 190 -11.91 10.03 -9.31
N GLY A 191 -10.87 9.21 -9.49
CA GLY A 191 -10.57 8.61 -10.78
C GLY A 191 -9.12 8.16 -10.94
N LEU A 192 -8.85 7.40 -11.99
CA LEU A 192 -7.52 6.98 -12.38
C LEU A 192 -6.92 7.97 -13.38
N ILE A 193 -5.75 8.52 -13.07
CA ILE A 193 -4.85 9.19 -14.00
C ILE A 193 -3.88 8.11 -14.49
N PRO A 194 -4.01 7.65 -15.75
CA PRO A 194 -3.29 6.46 -16.21
C PRO A 194 -1.82 6.77 -16.50
N ALA A 195 -0.97 5.74 -16.47
CA ALA A 195 0.39 5.82 -16.98
C ALA A 195 0.41 6.22 -18.46
N ILE A 196 1.42 7.02 -18.87
CA ILE A 196 1.54 7.49 -20.26
C ILE A 196 2.69 6.84 -21.03
N ASN A 197 3.58 6.12 -20.36
CA ASN A 197 4.76 5.48 -20.93
C ASN A 197 4.52 4.03 -21.40
N ARG A 198 3.29 3.53 -21.28
CA ARG A 198 2.89 2.18 -21.69
C ARG A 198 1.51 2.16 -22.34
N ASN A 199 1.18 1.07 -22.99
CA ASN A 199 -0.18 0.80 -23.43
C ASN A 199 -1.10 0.61 -22.21
N LEU A 200 -2.29 1.21 -22.27
CA LEU A 200 -3.29 1.07 -21.21
C LEU A 200 -3.92 -0.33 -21.29
N ASN A 201 -4.00 -0.99 -20.18
CA ASN A 201 -4.43 -2.36 -20.06
C ASN A 201 -5.79 -2.51 -19.35
N VAL A 202 -6.26 -3.74 -19.26
CA VAL A 202 -7.55 -4.07 -18.65
C VAL A 202 -7.62 -3.76 -17.15
N VAL A 203 -6.47 -3.66 -16.44
CA VAL A 203 -6.42 -3.20 -15.04
C VAL A 203 -6.73 -1.71 -14.97
N ASP A 204 -6.11 -0.89 -15.86
CA ASP A 204 -6.43 0.54 -15.96
C ASP A 204 -7.93 0.75 -16.23
N GLU A 205 -8.50 -0.03 -17.16
CA GLU A 205 -9.92 0.05 -17.49
C GLU A 205 -10.81 -0.32 -16.30
N SER A 206 -10.45 -1.36 -15.55
CA SER A 206 -11.21 -1.82 -14.40
C SER A 206 -11.20 -0.80 -13.26
N LEU A 207 -10.04 -0.20 -12.96
CA LEU A 207 -9.92 0.88 -11.97
C LEU A 207 -10.71 2.12 -12.41
N ALA A 208 -10.62 2.49 -13.70
CA ALA A 208 -11.37 3.63 -14.23
C ALA A 208 -12.89 3.42 -14.20
N LYS A 209 -13.36 2.19 -14.37
CA LYS A 209 -14.80 1.85 -14.18
C LYS A 209 -15.24 2.02 -12.74
N ALA A 210 -14.39 1.64 -11.78
CA ALA A 210 -14.71 1.72 -10.37
C ALA A 210 -14.65 3.16 -9.82
N PHE A 211 -13.65 3.96 -10.23
CA PHE A 211 -13.38 5.26 -9.63
C PHE A 211 -13.67 6.46 -10.53
N GLY A 212 -13.68 6.28 -11.85
CA GLY A 212 -13.66 7.34 -12.84
C GLY A 212 -12.33 7.36 -13.59
N ARG A 213 -12.25 8.16 -14.65
CA ARG A 213 -11.02 8.27 -15.45
C ARG A 213 -10.70 9.72 -15.74
N PHE A 214 -9.46 10.11 -15.48
CA PHE A 214 -8.90 11.39 -15.90
C PHE A 214 -8.41 11.33 -17.34
N PRO A 215 -8.22 12.47 -18.01
CA PRO A 215 -7.50 12.53 -19.27
C PRO A 215 -6.09 11.93 -19.14
N ARG A 216 -5.60 11.29 -20.20
CA ARG A 216 -4.25 10.70 -20.19
C ARG A 216 -3.14 11.74 -20.02
N ASP A 217 -3.37 12.92 -20.53
CA ASP A 217 -2.49 14.10 -20.47
C ASP A 217 -2.91 15.09 -19.37
N PHE A 218 -3.59 14.63 -18.34
CA PHE A 218 -4.06 15.47 -17.24
C PHE A 218 -2.95 16.44 -16.78
N ARG A 219 -3.26 17.72 -16.74
CA ARG A 219 -2.32 18.82 -16.43
C ARG A 219 -1.04 18.80 -17.30
N GLY A 220 -1.15 18.42 -18.58
CA GLY A 220 0.00 18.32 -19.50
C GLY A 220 0.91 17.12 -19.26
N GLY A 221 0.45 16.15 -18.47
CA GLY A 221 1.18 14.93 -18.14
C GLY A 221 2.06 15.07 -16.90
N LEU A 222 1.64 14.42 -15.84
CA LEU A 222 2.33 14.43 -14.54
C LEU A 222 3.61 13.59 -14.55
N GLY A 223 4.49 13.85 -13.57
CA GLY A 223 5.77 13.16 -13.43
C GLY A 223 5.64 11.67 -13.10
N GLY A 224 4.67 11.30 -12.27
CA GLY A 224 4.37 9.89 -11.92
C GLY A 224 3.94 9.07 -13.14
N PRO A 225 2.90 9.46 -13.90
CA PRO A 225 2.48 8.79 -15.12
C PRO A 225 3.57 8.60 -16.16
N ARG A 226 4.52 9.54 -16.28
CA ARG A 226 5.70 9.40 -17.16
C ARG A 226 6.67 8.30 -16.70
N ARG A 227 6.55 7.84 -15.46
CA ARG A 227 7.37 6.79 -14.83
C ARG A 227 6.63 5.45 -14.66
N GLY A 228 5.46 5.33 -15.30
CA GLY A 228 4.67 4.10 -15.28
C GLY A 228 3.65 4.00 -14.14
N ILE A 229 3.48 5.06 -13.36
CA ILE A 229 2.53 5.10 -12.27
C ILE A 229 1.11 5.37 -12.81
N GLY A 230 0.16 4.50 -12.46
CA GLY A 230 -1.25 4.86 -12.43
C GLY A 230 -1.55 5.56 -11.10
N ILE A 231 -1.91 6.85 -11.14
CA ILE A 231 -2.30 7.61 -9.95
C ILE A 231 -3.80 7.42 -9.74
N LEU A 232 -4.18 6.86 -8.60
CA LEU A 232 -5.58 6.69 -8.23
C LEU A 232 -5.99 7.72 -7.20
N GLU A 233 -6.73 8.74 -7.65
CA GLU A 233 -7.42 9.66 -6.78
C GLU A 233 -8.66 8.96 -6.20
N ILE A 234 -8.62 8.63 -4.92
CA ILE A 234 -9.73 7.95 -4.22
C ILE A 234 -10.97 8.86 -4.18
N GLY A 235 -10.78 10.12 -3.87
CA GLY A 235 -11.82 11.14 -3.77
C GLY A 235 -11.22 12.42 -3.20
N MET A 236 -11.99 13.49 -3.20
CA MET A 236 -11.56 14.74 -2.58
C MET A 236 -11.54 14.63 -1.06
N LEU A 237 -10.46 15.04 -0.42
CA LEU A 237 -10.33 15.01 1.04
C LEU A 237 -11.13 16.16 1.67
N GLN A 238 -12.45 15.97 1.71
CA GLN A 238 -13.48 16.86 2.22
C GLN A 238 -14.80 16.15 2.47
N GLY A 239 -15.75 16.83 3.11
CA GLY A 239 -17.14 16.40 3.26
C GLY A 239 -17.28 15.06 3.98
N GLU A 240 -18.21 14.22 3.53
CA GLU A 240 -18.52 12.95 4.20
C GLU A 240 -17.32 11.99 4.21
N LEU A 241 -16.57 11.89 3.10
CA LEU A 241 -15.38 11.04 3.03
C LEU A 241 -14.36 11.40 4.12
N GLU A 242 -13.98 12.67 4.23
CA GLU A 242 -13.03 13.11 5.24
C GLU A 242 -13.59 12.97 6.66
N THR A 243 -14.88 13.25 6.84
CA THR A 243 -15.57 13.07 8.11
C THR A 243 -15.51 11.62 8.58
N GLN A 244 -15.85 10.67 7.72
CA GLN A 244 -15.79 9.24 8.04
C GLN A 244 -14.35 8.76 8.32
N LEU A 245 -13.38 9.21 7.51
CA LEU A 245 -11.98 8.87 7.72
C LEU A 245 -11.46 9.37 9.08
N ARG A 246 -11.89 10.55 9.52
CA ARG A 246 -11.47 11.14 10.80
C ARG A 246 -12.28 10.66 12.02
N ASP A 247 -13.39 10.00 11.79
CA ASP A 247 -14.22 9.42 12.86
C ASP A 247 -13.55 8.15 13.42
N PRO A 248 -13.16 8.09 14.71
CA PRO A 248 -12.45 6.94 15.27
C PRO A 248 -13.25 5.64 15.23
N ILE A 249 -14.58 5.70 15.10
CA ILE A 249 -15.45 4.52 15.02
C ILE A 249 -15.56 4.04 13.58
N ARG A 250 -15.76 4.95 12.61
CA ARG A 250 -16.04 4.63 11.20
C ARG A 250 -14.79 4.51 10.33
N SER A 251 -13.66 5.05 10.78
CA SER A 251 -12.42 5.12 9.97
C SER A 251 -11.97 3.77 9.45
N ALA A 252 -11.95 2.74 10.31
CA ALA A 252 -11.50 1.41 9.91
C ALA A 252 -12.41 0.79 8.84
N GLU A 253 -13.72 0.91 8.98
CA GLU A 253 -14.70 0.43 8.00
C GLU A 253 -14.60 1.20 6.69
N THR A 254 -14.46 2.53 6.74
CA THR A 254 -14.28 3.38 5.57
C THR A 254 -13.04 2.97 4.77
N ILE A 255 -11.90 2.78 5.43
CA ILE A 255 -10.65 2.33 4.81
C ILE A 255 -10.83 0.93 4.21
N GLN A 256 -11.49 0.03 4.92
CA GLN A 256 -11.81 -1.32 4.44
C GLN A 256 -12.64 -1.27 3.15
N CYS A 257 -13.68 -0.45 3.09
CA CYS A 257 -14.54 -0.31 1.90
C CYS A 257 -13.78 0.31 0.71
N LEU A 258 -12.97 1.34 0.94
CA LEU A 258 -12.13 1.94 -0.09
C LEU A 258 -11.16 0.90 -0.66
N ALA A 259 -10.44 0.20 0.22
CA ALA A 259 -9.48 -0.82 -0.18
C ALA A 259 -10.13 -2.00 -0.90
N SER A 260 -11.29 -2.48 -0.42
CA SER A 260 -12.05 -3.55 -1.07
C SER A 260 -12.42 -3.18 -2.49
N ARG A 261 -12.88 -1.95 -2.73
CA ARG A 261 -13.24 -1.45 -4.06
C ARG A 261 -12.03 -1.43 -5.01
N VAL A 262 -10.85 -1.04 -4.51
CA VAL A 262 -9.60 -1.09 -5.30
C VAL A 262 -9.25 -2.54 -5.62
N VAL A 263 -9.25 -3.42 -4.62
CA VAL A 263 -8.91 -4.84 -4.79
C VAL A 263 -9.87 -5.53 -5.76
N ASP A 264 -11.16 -5.28 -5.65
CA ASP A 264 -12.15 -5.83 -6.59
C ASP A 264 -11.92 -5.35 -8.02
N ALA A 265 -11.49 -4.10 -8.21
CA ALA A 265 -11.12 -3.60 -9.52
C ALA A 265 -9.84 -4.27 -10.03
N LEU A 266 -8.83 -4.48 -9.19
CA LEU A 266 -7.60 -5.18 -9.55
C LEU A 266 -7.87 -6.65 -9.90
N VAL A 267 -8.66 -7.38 -9.11
CA VAL A 267 -9.04 -8.79 -9.34
C VAL A 267 -9.74 -8.93 -10.69
N ARG A 268 -10.75 -8.09 -10.96
CA ARG A 268 -11.41 -8.07 -12.27
C ARG A 268 -10.45 -7.71 -13.40
N GLY A 269 -9.55 -6.76 -13.16
CA GLY A 269 -8.57 -6.30 -14.16
C GLY A 269 -7.58 -7.38 -14.57
N VAL A 270 -7.15 -8.25 -13.65
CA VAL A 270 -6.27 -9.39 -13.98
C VAL A 270 -7.03 -10.65 -14.40
N GLY A 271 -8.38 -10.57 -14.55
CA GLY A 271 -9.19 -11.70 -15.02
C GLY A 271 -9.35 -12.83 -14.00
N ARG A 272 -9.23 -12.54 -12.70
CA ARG A 272 -9.56 -13.47 -11.62
C ARG A 272 -11.01 -13.24 -11.16
N SER A 273 -11.70 -14.30 -10.82
CA SER A 273 -13.08 -14.28 -10.28
C SER A 273 -13.09 -14.47 -8.78
#